data_855ab3ac97002fd26b429ea29f2c9f42
#
_entry.id   855ab3ac97002fd26b429ea29f2c9f42
#
_cell.length_a   1.000
_cell.length_b   1.000
_cell.length_c   1.000
_cell.angle_alpha   90.00
_cell.angle_beta   90.00
_cell.angle_gamma   90.00
#
_symmetry.space_group_name_H-M   'P 1'
#
loop_
_entity.id
_entity.type
_entity.pdbx_description
1 polymer ?
#
loop_
_entity_poly.entity_id
_entity_poly.type
_entity_poly.pdbx_seq_one_letter_code
_entity_poly.pdbx_strand_id
1 'polypeptide(L)'
;MRYIDPHLHTVLLDDGVMMKIALTGMEACVIPMFHCLNGIFEADAVLTLWDRSVDFELKRGGTIGYEAFVSLSVPFLGLTDKGTDECLKRLPDYLKNDRVVALGEIGLDVGTALEKRLFRAQLQIAKSHNLPVICHTPIRLAAHGPEIIRQVVSIIKEEKFPMDRVILDHAGESTFDFRMASGAKVGLSTCFDKMPPESVANLILNNRDKLDRFIVNSELASGDGYFTVPMVALALRRARLPYEDIYKVVYENPKAFFKLPLD
;
A
#
# COMPACT_ATOMS: atom_id res chain seq x y z
N MET A 1 9.64 14.24 -13.41
CA MET A 1 10.36 13.56 -12.29
C MET A 1 9.91 12.11 -12.30
N ARG A 2 10.85 11.14 -12.27
CA ARG A 2 10.48 9.73 -12.08
C ARG A 2 9.90 9.55 -10.67
N TYR A 3 8.95 8.66 -10.52
CA TYR A 3 8.40 8.28 -9.22
C TYR A 3 7.96 6.80 -9.22
N ILE A 4 7.78 6.26 -8.04
CA ILE A 4 7.19 4.95 -7.79
C ILE A 4 5.85 5.17 -7.12
N ASP A 5 4.80 4.50 -7.59
CA ASP A 5 3.51 4.47 -6.89
C ASP A 5 3.41 3.17 -6.08
N PRO A 6 3.68 3.20 -4.78
CA PRO A 6 3.75 1.99 -3.96
C PRO A 6 2.39 1.43 -3.53
N HIS A 7 1.29 2.01 -4.01
CA HIS A 7 -0.07 1.54 -3.75
C HIS A 7 -1.00 1.97 -4.88
N LEU A 8 -1.16 1.11 -5.90
CA LEU A 8 -1.96 1.37 -7.09
C LEU A 8 -2.77 0.13 -7.49
N HIS A 9 -4.10 0.24 -7.50
CA HIS A 9 -4.99 -0.88 -7.83
C HIS A 9 -5.21 -1.05 -9.33
N THR A 10 -4.17 -1.44 -10.07
CA THR A 10 -4.19 -1.56 -11.54
C THR A 10 -5.27 -2.50 -12.06
N VAL A 11 -5.65 -3.51 -11.27
CA VAL A 11 -6.70 -4.48 -11.62
C VAL A 11 -8.07 -3.83 -11.88
N LEU A 12 -8.28 -2.63 -11.37
CA LEU A 12 -9.52 -1.85 -11.49
C LEU A 12 -9.44 -0.74 -12.56
N LEU A 13 -8.27 -0.54 -13.17
CA LEU A 13 -8.01 0.54 -14.11
C LEU A 13 -7.86 0.00 -15.55
N ASP A 14 -8.40 0.72 -16.51
CA ASP A 14 -8.19 0.40 -17.92
C ASP A 14 -6.79 0.83 -18.42
N ASP A 15 -6.40 0.31 -19.58
CA ASP A 15 -5.09 0.58 -20.17
C ASP A 15 -4.88 2.06 -20.50
N GLY A 16 -5.96 2.78 -20.90
CA GLY A 16 -5.88 4.19 -21.20
C GLY A 16 -5.52 5.03 -19.97
N VAL A 17 -6.06 4.68 -18.79
CA VAL A 17 -5.69 5.31 -17.52
C VAL A 17 -4.25 4.93 -17.15
N MET A 18 -3.87 3.65 -17.26
CA MET A 18 -2.51 3.21 -16.96
C MET A 18 -1.46 3.85 -17.86
N MET A 19 -1.74 4.04 -19.15
CA MET A 19 -0.86 4.79 -20.07
C MET A 19 -0.70 6.25 -19.64
N LYS A 20 -1.79 6.92 -19.22
CA LYS A 20 -1.71 8.30 -18.71
C LYS A 20 -0.84 8.38 -17.47
N ILE A 21 -0.97 7.42 -16.53
CA ILE A 21 -0.13 7.35 -15.32
C ILE A 21 1.34 7.17 -15.72
N ALA A 22 1.66 6.23 -16.60
CA ALA A 22 3.03 6.02 -17.10
C ALA A 22 3.62 7.28 -17.71
N LEU A 23 2.83 8.02 -18.54
CA LEU A 23 3.25 9.28 -19.15
C LEU A 23 3.55 10.40 -18.13
N THR A 24 3.04 10.33 -16.90
CA THR A 24 3.39 11.28 -15.83
C THR A 24 4.78 11.06 -15.24
N GLY A 25 5.45 9.97 -15.64
CA GLY A 25 6.78 9.60 -15.17
C GLY A 25 6.80 8.51 -14.09
N MET A 26 5.70 7.74 -13.95
CA MET A 26 5.71 6.54 -13.11
C MET A 26 6.65 5.50 -13.71
N GLU A 27 7.67 5.13 -12.98
CA GLU A 27 8.64 4.11 -13.38
C GLU A 27 8.24 2.72 -12.89
N ALA A 28 7.66 2.67 -11.69
CA ALA A 28 7.21 1.43 -11.12
C ALA A 28 5.98 1.63 -10.24
N CYS A 29 5.24 0.55 -10.02
CA CYS A 29 4.20 0.51 -9.00
C CYS A 29 4.22 -0.78 -8.20
N VAL A 30 3.65 -0.74 -6.98
CA VAL A 30 3.29 -1.93 -6.21
C VAL A 30 1.77 -2.05 -6.23
N ILE A 31 1.28 -3.22 -6.61
CA ILE A 31 -0.14 -3.54 -6.76
C ILE A 31 -0.58 -4.35 -5.54
N PRO A 32 -1.21 -3.74 -4.53
CA PRO A 32 -1.72 -4.49 -3.40
C PRO A 32 -3.04 -5.20 -3.74
N MET A 33 -3.32 -6.24 -2.98
CA MET A 33 -4.60 -6.93 -3.06
C MET A 33 -5.72 -5.98 -2.61
N PHE A 34 -6.76 -5.86 -3.43
CA PHE A 34 -7.89 -4.99 -3.17
C PHE A 34 -8.96 -5.70 -2.33
N HIS A 35 -9.31 -5.16 -1.17
CA HIS A 35 -10.25 -5.77 -0.23
C HIS A 35 -11.72 -5.42 -0.44
N CYS A 36 -12.02 -4.36 -1.18
CA CYS A 36 -13.38 -3.85 -1.34
C CYS A 36 -14.16 -4.48 -2.49
N LEU A 37 -13.69 -5.61 -3.04
CA LEU A 37 -14.44 -6.36 -4.05
C LEU A 37 -15.60 -7.09 -3.38
N ASN A 38 -16.78 -6.48 -3.41
CA ASN A 38 -18.01 -7.12 -2.95
C ASN A 38 -18.24 -8.44 -3.70
N GLY A 39 -18.57 -9.51 -2.95
CA GLY A 39 -18.96 -10.78 -3.55
C GLY A 39 -17.86 -11.84 -3.70
N ILE A 40 -16.68 -11.63 -3.11
CA ILE A 40 -15.66 -12.69 -2.97
C ILE A 40 -16.01 -13.53 -1.74
N PHE A 41 -16.61 -14.70 -1.96
CA PHE A 41 -17.02 -15.58 -0.87
C PHE A 41 -16.23 -16.88 -0.80
N GLU A 42 -15.50 -17.23 -1.86
CA GLU A 42 -14.79 -18.50 -2.01
C GLU A 42 -13.30 -18.29 -2.29
N ALA A 43 -12.48 -19.24 -1.85
CA ALA A 43 -11.03 -19.19 -2.03
C ALA A 43 -10.62 -19.08 -3.50
N ASP A 44 -11.29 -19.83 -4.40
CA ASP A 44 -10.97 -19.84 -5.83
C ASP A 44 -11.03 -18.45 -6.48
N ALA A 45 -11.94 -17.59 -6.03
CA ALA A 45 -12.02 -16.22 -6.52
C ALA A 45 -10.78 -15.40 -6.11
N VAL A 46 -10.30 -15.58 -4.90
CA VAL A 46 -9.06 -14.93 -4.40
C VAL A 46 -7.84 -15.46 -5.15
N LEU A 47 -7.74 -16.78 -5.34
CA LEU A 47 -6.64 -17.40 -6.08
C LEU A 47 -6.60 -16.90 -7.53
N THR A 48 -7.76 -16.78 -8.19
CA THR A 48 -7.86 -16.18 -9.53
C THR A 48 -7.35 -14.74 -9.58
N LEU A 49 -7.63 -13.94 -8.54
CA LEU A 49 -7.10 -12.56 -8.45
C LEU A 49 -5.59 -12.56 -8.21
N TRP A 50 -5.06 -13.49 -7.40
CA TRP A 50 -3.61 -13.61 -7.22
C TRP A 50 -2.93 -14.04 -8.52
N ASP A 51 -3.47 -15.04 -9.24
CA ASP A 51 -2.96 -15.47 -10.54
C ASP A 51 -2.95 -14.30 -11.53
N ARG A 52 -4.05 -13.54 -11.60
CA ARG A 52 -4.12 -12.33 -12.41
C ARG A 52 -3.02 -11.33 -12.03
N SER A 53 -2.81 -11.09 -10.74
CA SER A 53 -1.82 -10.12 -10.25
C SER A 53 -0.39 -10.54 -10.62
N VAL A 54 -0.03 -11.80 -10.39
CA VAL A 54 1.35 -12.30 -10.61
C VAL A 54 1.64 -12.69 -12.06
N ASP A 55 0.66 -12.77 -12.93
CA ASP A 55 0.84 -13.11 -14.34
C ASP A 55 0.44 -11.95 -15.26
N PHE A 56 -0.83 -11.56 -15.27
CA PHE A 56 -1.34 -10.58 -16.22
C PHE A 56 -0.85 -9.16 -15.91
N GLU A 57 -0.99 -8.69 -14.67
CA GLU A 57 -0.64 -7.30 -14.32
C GLU A 57 0.86 -7.03 -14.45
N LEU A 58 1.72 -8.01 -14.16
CA LEU A 58 3.15 -7.88 -14.37
C LEU A 58 3.51 -7.72 -15.85
N LYS A 59 2.90 -8.52 -16.72
CA LYS A 59 3.09 -8.44 -18.18
C LYS A 59 2.53 -7.14 -18.76
N ARG A 60 1.36 -6.74 -18.26
CA ARG A 60 0.70 -5.49 -18.63
C ARG A 60 1.57 -4.28 -18.34
N GLY A 61 2.24 -4.24 -17.17
CA GLY A 61 3.18 -3.19 -16.82
C GLY A 61 4.28 -3.04 -17.86
N GLY A 62 4.97 -4.13 -18.19
CA GLY A 62 6.02 -4.14 -19.21
C GLY A 62 5.53 -3.73 -20.60
N THR A 63 4.28 -4.07 -20.97
CA THR A 63 3.69 -3.66 -22.25
C THR A 63 3.40 -2.15 -22.31
N ILE A 64 2.94 -1.57 -21.19
CA ILE A 64 2.62 -0.13 -21.09
C ILE A 64 3.87 0.72 -20.89
N GLY A 65 4.91 0.16 -20.26
CA GLY A 65 6.20 0.83 -20.05
C GLY A 65 6.49 1.25 -18.60
N TYR A 66 6.01 0.46 -17.63
CA TYR A 66 6.39 0.60 -16.21
C TYR A 66 6.71 -0.77 -15.59
N GLU A 67 7.51 -0.77 -14.53
CA GLU A 67 7.77 -1.99 -13.76
C GLU A 67 6.66 -2.24 -12.74
N ALA A 68 6.05 -3.43 -12.79
CA ALA A 68 5.01 -3.82 -11.85
C ALA A 68 5.55 -4.81 -10.81
N PHE A 69 5.18 -4.58 -9.56
CA PHE A 69 5.40 -5.47 -8.41
C PHE A 69 4.07 -5.71 -7.71
N VAL A 70 3.98 -6.75 -6.90
CA VAL A 70 2.72 -7.16 -6.28
C VAL A 70 2.88 -7.25 -4.76
N SER A 71 1.81 -6.92 -4.06
CA SER A 71 1.66 -7.18 -2.64
C SER A 71 0.39 -8.00 -2.43
N LEU A 72 0.53 -9.26 -2.01
CA LEU A 72 -0.59 -10.19 -1.88
C LEU A 72 -1.10 -10.26 -0.44
N SER A 73 -2.38 -10.56 -0.29
CA SER A 73 -2.99 -10.81 1.01
C SER A 73 -4.25 -11.65 0.91
N VAL A 74 -4.64 -12.26 2.01
CA VAL A 74 -5.97 -12.86 2.18
C VAL A 74 -6.93 -11.76 2.60
N PRO A 75 -7.97 -11.46 1.81
CA PRO A 75 -8.90 -10.39 2.13
C PRO A 75 -9.69 -10.70 3.40
N PHE A 76 -9.95 -9.68 4.20
CA PHE A 76 -10.70 -9.79 5.45
C PHE A 76 -12.22 -9.55 5.26
N LEU A 77 -12.65 -9.20 4.04
CA LEU A 77 -14.05 -9.02 3.70
C LEU A 77 -14.52 -10.12 2.73
N GLY A 78 -15.68 -10.66 2.99
CA GLY A 78 -16.43 -11.54 2.08
C GLY A 78 -16.09 -13.03 2.13
N LEU A 79 -14.92 -13.45 2.63
CA LEU A 79 -14.57 -14.87 2.69
C LEU A 79 -15.28 -15.60 3.82
N THR A 80 -15.62 -16.89 3.56
CA THR A 80 -15.98 -17.85 4.60
C THR A 80 -14.76 -18.23 5.42
N ASP A 81 -14.94 -18.76 6.64
CA ASP A 81 -13.84 -19.29 7.44
C ASP A 81 -13.01 -20.33 6.70
N LYS A 82 -13.69 -21.26 6.00
CA LYS A 82 -13.05 -22.29 5.18
C LYS A 82 -12.24 -21.68 4.03
N GLY A 83 -12.81 -20.71 3.31
CA GLY A 83 -12.11 -20.00 2.22
C GLY A 83 -10.88 -19.24 2.73
N THR A 84 -11.01 -18.63 3.90
CA THR A 84 -9.90 -17.95 4.60
C THR A 84 -8.74 -18.89 4.90
N ASP A 85 -9.02 -20.05 5.50
CA ASP A 85 -8.00 -21.03 5.88
C ASP A 85 -7.32 -21.62 4.63
N GLU A 86 -8.08 -21.85 3.55
CA GLU A 86 -7.53 -22.31 2.26
C GLU A 86 -6.60 -21.27 1.65
N CYS A 87 -6.99 -20.00 1.60
CA CYS A 87 -6.14 -18.91 1.11
C CYS A 87 -4.86 -18.79 1.95
N LEU A 88 -4.96 -18.81 3.28
CA LEU A 88 -3.78 -18.76 4.16
C LEU A 88 -2.79 -19.90 3.88
N LYS A 89 -3.32 -21.10 3.59
CA LYS A 89 -2.49 -22.27 3.26
C LYS A 89 -1.77 -22.12 1.92
N ARG A 90 -2.42 -21.48 0.93
CA ARG A 90 -1.90 -21.32 -0.43
C ARG A 90 -0.99 -20.09 -0.60
N LEU A 91 -1.18 -19.05 0.21
CA LEU A 91 -0.42 -17.80 0.12
C LEU A 91 1.11 -17.99 0.06
N PRO A 92 1.74 -18.85 0.90
CA PRO A 92 3.19 -19.07 0.85
C PRO A 92 3.73 -19.51 -0.50
N ASP A 93 2.94 -20.20 -1.33
CA ASP A 93 3.39 -20.62 -2.66
C ASP A 93 3.51 -19.45 -3.62
N TYR A 94 2.61 -18.49 -3.53
CA TYR A 94 2.65 -17.26 -4.34
C TYR A 94 3.79 -16.32 -3.93
N LEU A 95 4.19 -16.34 -2.64
CA LEU A 95 5.29 -15.51 -2.13
C LEU A 95 6.68 -15.93 -2.63
N LYS A 96 6.78 -17.04 -3.35
CA LYS A 96 8.02 -17.49 -4.01
C LYS A 96 8.30 -16.73 -5.31
N ASN A 97 7.34 -15.97 -5.82
CA ASN A 97 7.51 -15.14 -7.00
C ASN A 97 8.31 -13.88 -6.64
N ASP A 98 9.43 -13.64 -7.31
CA ASP A 98 10.34 -12.51 -7.03
C ASP A 98 9.70 -11.12 -7.23
N ARG A 99 8.58 -11.06 -7.93
CA ARG A 99 7.81 -9.82 -8.09
C ARG A 99 6.79 -9.59 -6.97
N VAL A 100 6.61 -10.54 -6.05
CA VAL A 100 5.83 -10.34 -4.83
C VAL A 100 6.75 -9.76 -3.76
N VAL A 101 6.65 -8.45 -3.54
CA VAL A 101 7.61 -7.68 -2.73
C VAL A 101 7.12 -7.36 -1.32
N ALA A 102 5.85 -7.63 -1.01
CA ALA A 102 5.24 -7.39 0.30
C ALA A 102 4.02 -8.27 0.54
N LEU A 103 3.54 -8.36 1.79
CA LEU A 103 2.16 -8.73 2.09
C LEU A 103 1.32 -7.46 2.26
N GLY A 104 0.19 -7.40 1.56
CA GLY A 104 -0.74 -6.28 1.69
C GLY A 104 -1.79 -6.22 0.59
N GLU A 105 -2.86 -5.54 0.89
CA GLU A 105 -3.10 -4.91 2.18
C GLU A 105 -3.50 -5.94 3.23
N ILE A 106 -2.96 -5.81 4.43
CA ILE A 106 -3.38 -6.58 5.61
C ILE A 106 -3.68 -5.59 6.75
N GLY A 107 -4.62 -5.88 7.61
CA GLY A 107 -4.92 -4.95 8.70
C GLY A 107 -6.33 -5.11 9.25
N LEU A 108 -6.90 -4.00 9.71
CA LEU A 108 -8.23 -3.95 10.30
C LEU A 108 -9.01 -2.78 9.69
N ASP A 109 -10.29 -3.02 9.40
CA ASP A 109 -11.24 -1.96 9.03
C ASP A 109 -12.15 -1.59 10.20
N VAL A 110 -12.80 -2.57 10.81
CA VAL A 110 -13.70 -2.39 11.97
C VAL A 110 -13.25 -3.13 13.23
N GLY A 111 -12.24 -3.96 13.14
CA GLY A 111 -11.64 -4.66 14.28
C GLY A 111 -12.38 -5.91 14.73
N THR A 112 -13.03 -6.64 13.82
CA THR A 112 -13.68 -7.91 14.12
C THR A 112 -12.69 -8.99 14.57
N ALA A 113 -13.19 -10.06 15.18
CA ALA A 113 -12.37 -11.21 15.56
C ALA A 113 -11.70 -11.87 14.35
N LEU A 114 -12.41 -11.97 13.22
CA LEU A 114 -11.88 -12.51 11.97
C LEU A 114 -10.74 -11.65 11.43
N GLU A 115 -10.93 -10.32 11.32
CA GLU A 115 -9.87 -9.41 10.90
C GLU A 115 -8.62 -9.55 11.75
N LYS A 116 -8.76 -9.58 13.08
CA LYS A 116 -7.63 -9.73 14.01
C LYS A 116 -6.92 -11.08 13.84
N ARG A 117 -7.66 -12.17 13.65
CA ARG A 117 -7.11 -13.51 13.38
C ARG A 117 -6.31 -13.50 12.09
N LEU A 118 -6.90 -13.00 11.02
CA LEU A 118 -6.26 -12.88 9.70
C LEU A 118 -5.02 -12.01 9.72
N PHE A 119 -5.10 -10.86 10.36
CA PHE A 119 -3.98 -9.94 10.46
C PHE A 119 -2.78 -10.59 11.16
N ARG A 120 -3.00 -11.26 12.32
CA ARG A 120 -1.95 -12.00 13.03
C ARG A 120 -1.34 -13.10 12.16
N ALA A 121 -2.17 -13.92 11.52
CA ALA A 121 -1.70 -15.00 10.66
C ALA A 121 -0.82 -14.48 9.51
N GLN A 122 -1.25 -13.42 8.86
CA GLN A 122 -0.51 -12.82 7.73
C GLN A 122 0.78 -12.11 8.19
N LEU A 123 0.82 -11.50 9.37
CA LEU A 123 2.07 -10.99 9.95
C LEU A 123 3.10 -12.11 10.18
N GLN A 124 2.67 -13.29 10.66
CA GLN A 124 3.57 -14.43 10.83
C GLN A 124 4.06 -14.98 9.48
N ILE A 125 3.20 -15.03 8.46
CA ILE A 125 3.61 -15.43 7.11
C ILE A 125 4.63 -14.42 6.55
N ALA A 126 4.36 -13.11 6.64
CA ALA A 126 5.29 -12.07 6.19
C ALA A 126 6.65 -12.19 6.88
N LYS A 127 6.64 -12.44 8.20
CA LYS A 127 7.85 -12.62 9.01
C LYS A 127 8.67 -13.83 8.55
N SER A 128 8.03 -14.98 8.30
CA SER A 128 8.69 -16.21 7.86
C SER A 128 9.29 -16.11 6.45
N HIS A 129 8.72 -15.26 5.60
CA HIS A 129 9.20 -15.00 4.23
C HIS A 129 10.08 -13.74 4.12
N ASN A 130 10.40 -13.12 5.25
CA ASN A 130 11.19 -11.89 5.28
C ASN A 130 10.64 -10.77 4.39
N LEU A 131 9.32 -10.63 4.30
CA LEU A 131 8.63 -9.60 3.51
C LEU A 131 8.16 -8.43 4.39
N PRO A 132 8.20 -7.19 3.91
CA PRO A 132 7.54 -6.07 4.57
C PRO A 132 6.02 -6.17 4.40
N VAL A 133 5.27 -5.31 5.11
CA VAL A 133 3.81 -5.29 5.03
C VAL A 133 3.27 -3.89 4.73
N ILE A 134 2.20 -3.85 3.93
CA ILE A 134 1.33 -2.69 3.75
C ILE A 134 0.11 -2.92 4.65
N CYS A 135 -0.04 -2.09 5.67
CA CYS A 135 -1.16 -2.19 6.60
C CYS A 135 -2.30 -1.28 6.17
N HIS A 136 -3.42 -1.90 5.79
CA HIS A 136 -4.71 -1.22 5.71
C HIS A 136 -5.11 -0.65 7.07
N THR A 137 -5.60 0.56 7.06
CA THR A 137 -6.25 1.18 8.22
C THR A 137 -7.49 1.93 7.74
N PRO A 138 -8.50 2.12 8.61
CA PRO A 138 -9.72 2.83 8.22
C PRO A 138 -9.44 4.17 7.56
N ILE A 139 -10.28 4.55 6.60
CA ILE A 139 -10.18 5.85 5.92
C ILE A 139 -10.22 7.00 6.94
N ARG A 140 -9.61 8.13 6.59
CA ARG A 140 -9.47 9.31 7.47
C ARG A 140 -10.80 9.84 8.06
N LEU A 141 -11.91 9.58 7.39
CA LEU A 141 -13.25 10.03 7.82
C LEU A 141 -13.96 9.04 8.74
N ALA A 142 -13.43 7.84 8.96
CA ALA A 142 -14.04 6.86 9.85
C ALA A 142 -13.89 7.29 11.32
N ALA A 143 -15.00 7.50 12.00
CA ALA A 143 -15.02 7.97 13.39
C ALA A 143 -14.26 7.04 14.36
N HIS A 144 -14.25 5.74 14.09
CA HIS A 144 -13.53 4.72 14.86
C HIS A 144 -12.07 4.55 14.45
N GLY A 145 -11.63 5.24 13.38
CA GLY A 145 -10.28 5.08 12.81
C GLY A 145 -9.14 5.16 13.83
N PRO A 146 -9.07 6.19 14.71
CA PRO A 146 -7.99 6.30 15.69
C PRO A 146 -7.89 5.09 16.65
N GLU A 147 -9.02 4.49 17.02
CA GLU A 147 -9.05 3.31 17.88
C GLU A 147 -8.54 2.07 17.14
N ILE A 148 -9.00 1.86 15.91
CA ILE A 148 -8.56 0.72 15.08
C ILE A 148 -7.07 0.80 14.80
N ILE A 149 -6.51 1.97 14.51
CA ILE A 149 -5.07 2.13 14.27
C ILE A 149 -4.26 1.77 15.52
N ARG A 150 -4.74 2.10 16.72
CA ARG A 150 -4.10 1.65 17.98
C ARG A 150 -4.10 0.14 18.09
N GLN A 151 -5.21 -0.52 17.75
CA GLN A 151 -5.29 -1.99 17.73
C GLN A 151 -4.33 -2.60 16.70
N VAL A 152 -4.24 -2.04 15.49
CA VAL A 152 -3.27 -2.46 14.47
C VAL A 152 -1.85 -2.40 15.02
N VAL A 153 -1.43 -1.27 15.60
CA VAL A 153 -0.09 -1.10 16.16
C VAL A 153 0.16 -2.05 17.34
N SER A 154 -0.86 -2.28 18.21
CA SER A 154 -0.77 -3.23 19.31
C SER A 154 -0.51 -4.65 18.81
N ILE A 155 -1.29 -5.10 17.83
CA ILE A 155 -1.14 -6.44 17.25
C ILE A 155 0.25 -6.60 16.59
N ILE A 156 0.74 -5.62 15.84
CA ILE A 156 2.08 -5.68 15.24
C ILE A 156 3.16 -5.89 16.31
N LYS A 157 3.07 -5.16 17.43
CA LYS A 157 4.00 -5.28 18.56
C LYS A 157 3.88 -6.62 19.28
N GLU A 158 2.66 -7.11 19.52
CA GLU A 158 2.39 -8.41 20.14
C GLU A 158 2.97 -9.55 19.30
N GLU A 159 2.84 -9.49 17.96
CA GLU A 159 3.42 -10.45 17.02
C GLU A 159 4.93 -10.26 16.83
N LYS A 160 5.53 -9.26 17.49
CA LYS A 160 6.96 -8.92 17.39
C LYS A 160 7.40 -8.75 15.92
N PHE A 161 6.54 -8.12 15.12
CA PHE A 161 6.90 -7.76 13.75
C PHE A 161 7.67 -6.43 13.75
N PRO A 162 8.78 -6.29 12.99
CA PRO A 162 9.58 -5.07 12.97
C PRO A 162 8.79 -3.89 12.43
N MET A 163 8.66 -2.81 13.22
CA MET A 163 7.86 -1.63 12.84
C MET A 163 8.43 -0.88 11.63
N ASP A 164 9.73 -0.87 11.44
CA ASP A 164 10.41 -0.27 10.28
C ASP A 164 10.13 -0.99 8.96
N ARG A 165 9.53 -2.18 9.04
CA ARG A 165 9.09 -2.99 7.89
C ARG A 165 7.56 -2.92 7.67
N VAL A 166 6.91 -1.95 8.26
CA VAL A 166 5.47 -1.72 8.14
C VAL A 166 5.22 -0.37 7.51
N ILE A 167 4.34 -0.30 6.51
CA ILE A 167 3.67 0.93 6.11
C ILE A 167 2.31 0.95 6.82
N LEU A 168 2.03 1.96 7.64
CA LEU A 168 0.68 2.26 8.12
C LEU A 168 0.02 3.18 7.09
N ASP A 169 -0.79 2.61 6.22
CA ASP A 169 -1.36 3.32 5.08
C ASP A 169 -2.62 4.11 5.44
N HIS A 170 -3.09 4.97 4.54
CA HIS A 170 -4.26 5.84 4.69
C HIS A 170 -4.14 6.84 5.85
N ALA A 171 -2.95 7.46 5.99
CA ALA A 171 -2.76 8.47 7.01
C ALA A 171 -3.72 9.65 6.80
N GLY A 172 -4.29 10.11 7.89
CA GLY A 172 -5.06 11.36 7.97
C GLY A 172 -4.47 12.26 9.05
N GLU A 173 -4.79 13.55 8.99
CA GLU A 173 -4.23 14.55 9.88
C GLU A 173 -4.42 14.21 11.36
N SER A 174 -5.60 13.67 11.73
CA SER A 174 -5.95 13.30 13.11
C SER A 174 -5.17 12.10 13.67
N THR A 175 -4.55 11.29 12.80
CA THR A 175 -3.83 10.07 13.18
C THR A 175 -2.34 10.13 12.86
N PHE A 176 -1.89 11.22 12.25
CA PHE A 176 -0.52 11.37 11.76
C PHE A 176 0.52 11.25 12.87
N ASP A 177 0.38 12.01 13.96
CA ASP A 177 1.36 12.00 15.06
C ASP A 177 1.48 10.62 15.70
N PHE A 178 0.37 9.91 15.86
CA PHE A 178 0.39 8.54 16.38
C PHE A 178 1.15 7.59 15.45
N ARG A 179 0.95 7.70 14.12
CA ARG A 179 1.68 6.90 13.13
C ARG A 179 3.18 7.22 13.17
N MET A 180 3.54 8.50 13.24
CA MET A 180 4.93 8.93 13.38
C MET A 180 5.58 8.37 14.66
N ALA A 181 4.88 8.38 15.78
CA ALA A 181 5.35 7.84 17.06
C ALA A 181 5.48 6.30 17.07
N SER A 182 4.79 5.59 16.18
CA SER A 182 4.79 4.12 16.13
C SER A 182 6.13 3.49 15.72
N GLY A 183 6.93 4.22 14.93
CA GLY A 183 8.16 3.71 14.31
C GLY A 183 7.97 3.14 12.90
N ALA A 184 6.73 2.93 12.43
CA ALA A 184 6.43 2.46 11.08
C ALA A 184 6.65 3.55 10.02
N LYS A 185 6.73 3.18 8.76
CA LYS A 185 6.56 4.13 7.65
C LYS A 185 5.12 4.65 7.64
N VAL A 186 4.94 5.89 7.24
CA VAL A 186 3.63 6.54 7.16
C VAL A 186 3.21 6.60 5.69
N GLY A 187 2.18 5.82 5.33
CA GLY A 187 1.59 5.85 4.01
C GLY A 187 0.68 7.06 3.84
N LEU A 188 1.07 7.94 2.94
CA LEU A 188 0.40 9.18 2.62
C LEU A 188 -0.39 9.00 1.32
N SER A 189 -1.58 8.42 1.45
CA SER A 189 -2.47 8.16 0.31
C SER A 189 -3.17 9.43 -0.16
N THR A 190 -3.20 9.64 -1.49
CA THR A 190 -3.67 10.89 -2.08
C THR A 190 -4.60 10.66 -3.27
N CYS A 191 -5.75 10.01 -3.05
CA CYS A 191 -6.82 9.92 -4.03
C CYS A 191 -8.06 10.70 -3.56
N PHE A 192 -9.13 10.54 -4.29
CA PHE A 192 -10.40 11.29 -4.12
C PHE A 192 -10.94 11.31 -2.69
N ASP A 193 -10.90 10.18 -1.97
CA ASP A 193 -11.43 10.02 -0.59
C ASP A 193 -10.34 10.07 0.49
N LYS A 194 -9.11 10.30 0.11
CA LYS A 194 -7.93 10.43 0.99
C LYS A 194 -7.52 11.91 1.15
N MET A 195 -6.28 12.14 1.52
CA MET A 195 -5.79 13.51 1.69
C MET A 195 -5.56 14.20 0.35
N PRO A 196 -5.94 15.49 0.20
CA PRO A 196 -5.52 16.29 -0.95
C PRO A 196 -3.98 16.35 -1.06
N PRO A 197 -3.41 16.42 -2.28
CA PRO A 197 -1.96 16.53 -2.48
C PRO A 197 -1.28 17.66 -1.71
N GLU A 198 -1.96 18.79 -1.54
CA GLU A 198 -1.47 19.94 -0.77
C GLU A 198 -1.39 19.62 0.73
N SER A 199 -2.36 18.88 1.29
CA SER A 199 -2.33 18.43 2.69
C SER A 199 -1.16 17.47 2.92
N VAL A 200 -0.96 16.51 2.00
CA VAL A 200 0.20 15.60 2.04
C VAL A 200 1.51 16.38 2.00
N ALA A 201 1.64 17.34 1.08
CA ALA A 201 2.82 18.17 0.98
C ALA A 201 3.08 18.97 2.27
N ASN A 202 2.05 19.52 2.91
CA ASN A 202 2.16 20.26 4.16
C ASN A 202 2.64 19.37 5.31
N LEU A 203 2.16 18.13 5.43
CA LEU A 203 2.64 17.18 6.43
C LEU A 203 4.14 16.88 6.24
N ILE A 204 4.59 16.68 5.00
CA ILE A 204 5.99 16.45 4.66
C ILE A 204 6.83 17.69 5.02
N LEU A 205 6.39 18.90 4.62
CA LEU A 205 7.07 20.15 4.87
C LEU A 205 7.25 20.45 6.36
N ASN A 206 6.26 20.11 7.17
CA ASN A 206 6.31 20.30 8.63
C ASN A 206 7.19 19.27 9.36
N ASN A 207 7.64 18.21 8.64
CA ASN A 207 8.43 17.11 9.20
C ASN A 207 9.67 16.79 8.32
N ARG A 208 10.35 17.82 7.82
CA ARG A 208 11.50 17.68 6.91
C ARG A 208 12.67 16.90 7.49
N ASP A 209 12.80 16.86 8.79
CA ASP A 209 13.80 16.08 9.52
C ASP A 209 13.57 14.56 9.51
N LYS A 210 12.41 14.13 8.98
CA LYS A 210 11.96 12.72 8.99
C LYS A 210 11.48 12.23 7.61
N LEU A 211 12.06 12.74 6.53
CA LEU A 211 11.64 12.40 5.16
C LEU A 211 11.69 10.90 4.87
N ASP A 212 12.61 10.18 5.47
CA ASP A 212 12.72 8.72 5.35
C ASP A 212 11.50 7.95 5.88
N ARG A 213 10.62 8.60 6.64
CA ARG A 213 9.41 7.98 7.19
C ARG A 213 8.23 7.96 6.22
N PHE A 214 8.24 8.76 5.18
CA PHE A 214 7.10 8.98 4.30
C PHE A 214 7.12 8.07 3.08
N ILE A 215 5.97 7.48 2.80
CA ILE A 215 5.67 6.73 1.58
C ILE A 215 4.44 7.41 0.94
N VAL A 216 4.65 8.14 -0.13
CA VAL A 216 3.56 8.80 -0.88
C VAL A 216 3.02 7.82 -1.90
N ASN A 217 1.70 7.67 -1.96
CA ASN A 217 1.03 6.79 -2.91
C ASN A 217 -0.30 7.38 -3.40
N SER A 218 -0.80 6.90 -4.54
CA SER A 218 -2.09 7.35 -5.06
C SER A 218 -3.26 6.63 -4.44
N GLU A 219 -3.12 5.33 -4.15
CA GLU A 219 -4.23 4.42 -3.84
C GLU A 219 -5.36 4.49 -4.88
N LEU A 220 -4.99 4.78 -6.12
CA LEU A 220 -5.97 4.93 -7.18
C LEU A 220 -6.61 3.60 -7.53
N ALA A 221 -7.93 3.54 -7.42
CA ALA A 221 -8.77 2.41 -7.79
C ALA A 221 -9.82 2.77 -8.86
N SER A 222 -10.05 4.06 -9.08
CA SER A 222 -11.05 4.54 -10.05
C SER A 222 -10.88 6.03 -10.34
N GLY A 223 -11.48 6.50 -11.43
CA GLY A 223 -11.56 7.94 -11.76
C GLY A 223 -10.25 8.54 -12.30
N ASP A 224 -10.14 9.87 -12.19
CA ASP A 224 -9.11 10.69 -12.82
C ASP A 224 -7.93 11.05 -11.89
N GLY A 225 -7.67 10.23 -10.86
CA GLY A 225 -6.62 10.48 -9.87
C GLY A 225 -5.17 10.25 -10.35
N TYR A 226 -4.92 10.08 -11.64
CA TYR A 226 -3.60 9.74 -12.19
C TYR A 226 -2.52 10.81 -12.03
N PHE A 227 -2.87 12.00 -11.56
CA PHE A 227 -1.90 13.06 -11.27
C PHE A 227 -1.57 13.22 -9.79
N THR A 228 -2.17 12.46 -8.88
CA THR A 228 -2.10 12.77 -7.44
C THR A 228 -0.69 12.73 -6.88
N VAL A 229 0.11 11.70 -7.14
CA VAL A 229 1.52 11.67 -6.71
C VAL A 229 2.34 12.78 -7.37
N PRO A 230 2.27 13.02 -8.70
CA PRO A 230 2.90 14.18 -9.32
C PRO A 230 2.46 15.53 -8.74
N MET A 231 1.21 15.69 -8.32
CA MET A 231 0.72 16.92 -7.68
C MET A 231 1.34 17.14 -6.30
N VAL A 232 1.57 16.09 -5.51
CA VAL A 232 2.34 16.20 -4.25
C VAL A 232 3.76 16.71 -4.56
N ALA A 233 4.44 16.11 -5.52
CA ALA A 233 5.77 16.55 -5.92
C ALA A 233 5.78 18.00 -6.43
N LEU A 234 4.75 18.42 -7.17
CA LEU A 234 4.59 19.80 -7.60
C LEU A 234 4.37 20.77 -6.43
N ALA A 235 3.53 20.41 -5.46
CA ALA A 235 3.28 21.22 -4.28
C ALA A 235 4.56 21.40 -3.44
N LEU A 236 5.32 20.33 -3.22
CA LEU A 236 6.63 20.37 -2.54
C LEU A 236 7.63 21.27 -3.28
N ARG A 237 7.69 21.17 -4.63
CA ARG A 237 8.56 22.03 -5.46
C ARG A 237 8.16 23.51 -5.38
N ARG A 238 6.85 23.81 -5.39
CA ARG A 238 6.36 25.19 -5.19
C ARG A 238 6.74 25.76 -3.85
N ALA A 239 6.77 24.92 -2.81
CA ALA A 239 7.26 25.26 -1.47
C ALA A 239 8.79 25.29 -1.36
N ARG A 240 9.52 25.14 -2.49
CA ARG A 240 10.98 25.15 -2.59
C ARG A 240 11.69 24.07 -1.77
N LEU A 241 11.05 22.90 -1.58
CA LEU A 241 11.77 21.75 -1.08
C LEU A 241 12.83 21.32 -2.12
N PRO A 242 14.08 20.99 -1.73
CA PRO A 242 15.12 20.52 -2.65
C PRO A 242 14.64 19.33 -3.51
N TYR A 243 15.16 19.23 -4.73
CA TYR A 243 14.77 18.16 -5.65
C TYR A 243 15.06 16.76 -5.08
N GLU A 244 16.23 16.60 -4.47
CA GLU A 244 16.67 15.38 -3.81
C GLU A 244 15.73 14.95 -2.67
N ASP A 245 15.19 15.88 -1.90
CA ASP A 245 14.24 15.60 -0.83
C ASP A 245 12.88 15.18 -1.38
N ILE A 246 12.42 15.81 -2.47
CA ILE A 246 11.20 15.40 -3.17
C ILE A 246 11.38 14.01 -3.76
N TYR A 247 12.51 13.77 -4.45
CA TYR A 247 12.84 12.49 -5.05
C TYR A 247 12.93 11.38 -4.00
N LYS A 248 13.48 11.68 -2.85
CA LYS A 248 13.54 10.77 -1.72
C LYS A 248 12.16 10.24 -1.33
N VAL A 249 11.15 11.11 -1.18
CA VAL A 249 9.81 10.71 -0.73
C VAL A 249 9.00 9.98 -1.79
N VAL A 250 9.17 10.34 -3.08
CA VAL A 250 8.36 9.75 -4.17
C VAL A 250 9.05 8.61 -4.90
N TYR A 251 10.36 8.38 -4.66
CA TYR A 251 11.13 7.35 -5.36
C TYR A 251 12.01 6.52 -4.45
N GLU A 252 12.97 7.13 -3.73
CA GLU A 252 13.98 6.37 -2.98
C GLU A 252 13.38 5.62 -1.79
N ASN A 253 12.46 6.23 -1.06
CA ASN A 253 11.82 5.58 0.08
C ASN A 253 11.03 4.33 -0.32
N PRO A 254 10.10 4.37 -1.29
CA PRO A 254 9.42 3.14 -1.73
C PRO A 254 10.39 2.13 -2.36
N LYS A 255 11.38 2.56 -3.18
CA LYS A 255 12.40 1.66 -3.73
C LYS A 255 13.13 0.90 -2.62
N ALA A 256 13.62 1.61 -1.61
CA ALA A 256 14.37 1.01 -0.50
C ALA A 256 13.49 0.13 0.40
N PHE A 257 12.25 0.55 0.69
CA PHE A 257 11.34 -0.19 1.55
C PHE A 257 10.98 -1.55 0.98
N PHE A 258 10.63 -1.61 -0.29
CA PHE A 258 10.29 -2.85 -0.99
C PHE A 258 11.49 -3.56 -1.60
N LYS A 259 12.70 -2.98 -1.52
CA LYS A 259 13.94 -3.49 -2.15
C LYS A 259 13.76 -3.73 -3.64
N LEU A 260 13.13 -2.78 -4.34
CA LEU A 260 12.84 -2.94 -5.76
C LEU A 260 14.14 -2.97 -6.59
N PRO A 261 14.30 -3.93 -7.51
CA PRO A 261 15.47 -4.05 -8.39
C PRO A 261 15.36 -3.07 -9.57
N LEU A 262 15.35 -1.78 -9.26
CA LEU A 262 15.34 -0.68 -10.22
C LEU A 262 16.72 0.00 -10.25
N ASP A 263 17.08 0.61 -11.40
CA ASP A 263 18.33 1.35 -11.58
C ASP A 263 18.36 2.73 -10.86
#